data_e139749b2f6bdecd04fa502d86c9d499
#
_entry.id   e139749b2f6bdecd04fa502d86c9d499
#
_cell.length_a   1.000
_cell.length_b   1.000
_cell.length_c   1.000
_cell.angle_alpha   90.00
_cell.angle_beta   90.00
_cell.angle_gamma   90.00
#
_symmetry.space_group_name_H-M   'P 1'
#
loop_
_entity.id
_entity.type
_entity.pdbx_description
1 polymer ?
#
loop_
_entity_poly.entity_id
_entity_poly.type
_entity_poly.pdbx_seq_one_letter_code
_entity_poly.pdbx_strand_id
1 'polypeptide(L)'
;NYVLEVKSSASDKVEELLYVFDSNTYAKHSGLSGIDGYEWIYQDQIAWYCGLSEKYAASNSGMPVPSLAFFHIPLPEFAEAAENQSTFLVGTRWEACCCPKINTGLFAAMFGRNDVRGIFCGHDHNNDYTAIHHGVALCYGRYSGANTVYNNLKPNGARVIILKEGSREFTTYLRLSNGQKLNEINIQ
;
A
#
# COMPACT_ATOMS: atom_id res chain seq x y z
N ASN A 1 -13.42 3.79 4.57
CA ASN A 1 -12.84 2.64 3.85
C ASN A 1 -13.81 2.15 2.78
N TYR A 2 -13.28 1.57 1.70
CA TYR A 2 -14.08 0.89 0.67
C TYR A 2 -13.23 -0.14 -0.07
N VAL A 3 -13.91 -1.02 -0.82
CA VAL A 3 -13.26 -1.99 -1.70
C VAL A 3 -13.80 -1.81 -3.12
N LEU A 4 -12.92 -1.93 -4.10
CA LEU A 4 -13.28 -1.98 -5.52
C LEU A 4 -13.01 -3.39 -6.05
N GLU A 5 -13.95 -3.89 -6.84
CA GLU A 5 -13.84 -5.17 -7.53
C GLU A 5 -13.32 -4.97 -8.95
N VAL A 6 -12.27 -5.68 -9.31
CA VAL A 6 -11.86 -5.84 -10.70
C VAL A 6 -12.37 -7.20 -11.17
N LYS A 7 -13.33 -7.16 -12.07
CA LYS A 7 -13.98 -8.37 -12.58
C LYS A 7 -13.24 -8.92 -13.80
N SER A 8 -13.44 -10.21 -14.04
CA SER A 8 -13.02 -10.87 -15.26
C SER A 8 -13.56 -10.18 -16.51
N SER A 9 -12.78 -10.14 -17.56
CA SER A 9 -13.21 -9.67 -18.88
C SER A 9 -14.29 -10.54 -19.54
N ALA A 10 -14.47 -11.77 -19.05
CA ALA A 10 -15.37 -12.77 -19.63
C ALA A 10 -16.57 -13.15 -18.72
N SER A 11 -16.61 -12.66 -17.46
CA SER A 11 -17.63 -13.04 -16.49
C SER A 11 -17.74 -12.04 -15.33
N ASP A 12 -18.71 -12.24 -14.43
CA ASP A 12 -18.87 -11.49 -13.20
C ASP A 12 -17.91 -11.93 -12.06
N LYS A 13 -17.02 -12.89 -12.32
CA LYS A 13 -16.05 -13.34 -11.34
C LYS A 13 -15.13 -12.19 -10.93
N VAL A 14 -14.93 -12.01 -9.64
CA VAL A 14 -13.96 -11.06 -9.10
C VAL A 14 -12.56 -11.66 -9.20
N GLU A 15 -11.68 -11.02 -9.95
CA GLU A 15 -10.30 -11.46 -10.17
C GLU A 15 -9.30 -10.74 -9.26
N GLU A 16 -9.61 -9.51 -8.86
CA GLU A 16 -8.75 -8.69 -8.00
C GLU A 16 -9.58 -7.79 -7.10
N LEU A 17 -9.11 -7.51 -5.89
CA LEU A 17 -9.69 -6.54 -4.97
C LEU A 17 -8.73 -5.39 -4.70
N LEU A 18 -9.26 -4.17 -4.70
CA LEU A 18 -8.51 -2.98 -4.33
C LEU A 18 -9.10 -2.42 -3.04
N TYR A 19 -8.46 -2.68 -1.91
CA TYR A 19 -8.84 -2.14 -0.61
C TYR A 19 -8.32 -0.72 -0.45
N VAL A 20 -9.18 0.23 -0.14
CA VAL A 20 -8.81 1.62 0.12
C VAL A 20 -9.18 1.95 1.55
N PHE A 21 -8.16 2.31 2.34
CA PHE A 21 -8.31 2.66 3.74
C PHE A 21 -8.17 4.16 3.97
N ASP A 22 -8.99 4.70 4.85
CA ASP A 22 -8.72 5.98 5.47
C ASP A 22 -7.61 5.77 6.52
N SER A 23 -6.46 6.36 6.29
CA SER A 23 -5.33 6.29 7.22
C SER A 23 -5.38 7.35 8.32
N ASN A 24 -6.52 8.02 8.46
CA ASN A 24 -6.77 9.06 9.46
C ASN A 24 -5.81 10.27 9.30
N THR A 25 -5.48 10.97 10.39
CA THR A 25 -4.71 12.21 10.35
C THR A 25 -3.65 12.27 11.47
N TYR A 26 -3.71 13.27 12.35
CA TYR A 26 -2.79 13.43 13.47
C TYR A 26 -3.35 12.78 14.74
N ALA A 27 -2.51 12.08 15.50
CA ALA A 27 -2.88 11.39 16.74
C ALA A 27 -3.57 12.28 17.78
N LYS A 28 -3.30 13.60 17.78
CA LYS A 28 -4.00 14.58 18.62
C LYS A 28 -5.51 14.62 18.41
N HIS A 29 -6.01 14.12 17.29
CA HIS A 29 -7.44 14.06 16.96
C HIS A 29 -8.11 12.74 17.35
N SER A 30 -7.34 11.73 17.79
CA SER A 30 -7.86 10.43 18.23
C SER A 30 -8.66 10.49 19.55
N GLY A 31 -8.58 11.59 20.28
CA GLY A 31 -9.15 11.72 21.62
C GLY A 31 -8.29 11.10 22.73
N LEU A 32 -7.18 10.47 22.40
CA LEU A 32 -6.23 9.89 23.36
C LEU A 32 -5.15 10.91 23.70
N SER A 33 -4.81 11.03 24.99
CA SER A 33 -3.75 11.92 25.47
C SER A 33 -2.38 11.24 25.43
N GLY A 34 -1.31 12.03 25.29
CA GLY A 34 0.06 11.55 25.40
C GLY A 34 0.61 10.84 24.16
N ILE A 35 -0.13 10.83 23.04
CA ILE A 35 0.33 10.30 21.77
C ILE A 35 0.47 11.46 20.78
N ASP A 36 1.66 11.62 20.24
CA ASP A 36 1.98 12.59 19.18
C ASP A 36 2.26 11.89 17.85
N GLY A 37 2.34 12.68 16.78
CA GLY A 37 2.56 12.19 15.43
C GLY A 37 1.25 11.86 14.71
N TYR A 38 1.22 10.74 13.99
CA TYR A 38 0.09 10.34 13.15
C TYR A 38 -0.80 9.31 13.85
N GLU A 39 -2.10 9.34 13.51
CA GLU A 39 -3.05 8.28 13.86
C GLU A 39 -2.71 6.99 13.10
N TRP A 40 -3.32 5.93 13.54
CA TRP A 40 -3.15 4.56 13.03
C TRP A 40 -4.45 4.04 12.43
N ILE A 41 -4.37 2.94 11.70
CA ILE A 41 -5.57 2.21 11.25
C ILE A 41 -6.25 1.57 12.48
N TYR A 42 -7.51 1.87 12.69
CA TYR A 42 -8.26 1.39 13.86
C TYR A 42 -8.67 -0.09 13.75
N GLN A 43 -8.98 -0.71 14.90
CA GLN A 43 -9.35 -2.13 14.95
C GLN A 43 -10.64 -2.46 14.19
N ASP A 44 -11.59 -1.54 14.13
CA ASP A 44 -12.82 -1.70 13.35
C ASP A 44 -12.56 -1.67 11.83
N GLN A 45 -11.57 -0.90 11.38
CA GLN A 45 -11.10 -0.90 9.99
C GLN A 45 -10.43 -2.23 9.64
N ILE A 46 -9.62 -2.78 10.56
CA ILE A 46 -8.99 -4.10 10.40
C ILE A 46 -10.05 -5.19 10.39
N ALA A 47 -11.03 -5.15 11.30
CA ALA A 47 -12.13 -6.10 11.35
C ALA A 47 -12.98 -6.05 10.05
N TRP A 48 -13.25 -4.84 9.52
CA TRP A 48 -13.92 -4.65 8.24
C TRP A 48 -13.16 -5.33 7.09
N TYR A 49 -11.85 -5.12 7.00
CA TYR A 49 -11.01 -5.77 6.00
C TYR A 49 -11.06 -7.29 6.14
N CYS A 50 -10.85 -7.82 7.35
CA CYS A 50 -10.87 -9.25 7.62
C CYS A 50 -12.19 -9.91 7.21
N GLY A 51 -13.32 -9.28 7.52
CA GLY A 51 -14.64 -9.78 7.16
C GLY A 51 -14.87 -9.79 5.64
N LEU A 52 -14.38 -8.76 4.92
CA LEU A 52 -14.47 -8.75 3.46
C LEU A 52 -13.55 -9.81 2.82
N SER A 53 -12.29 -9.89 3.25
CA SER A 53 -11.35 -10.90 2.77
C SER A 53 -11.91 -12.32 2.91
N GLU A 54 -12.52 -12.63 4.06
CA GLU A 54 -13.17 -13.91 4.32
C GLU A 54 -14.38 -14.15 3.39
N LYS A 55 -15.24 -13.14 3.24
CA LYS A 55 -16.41 -13.20 2.36
C LYS A 55 -16.01 -13.48 0.91
N TYR A 56 -15.00 -12.77 0.39
CA TYR A 56 -14.53 -12.96 -0.99
C TYR A 56 -13.82 -14.31 -1.17
N ALA A 57 -13.04 -14.75 -0.19
CA ALA A 57 -12.44 -16.10 -0.22
C ALA A 57 -13.52 -17.19 -0.25
N ALA A 58 -14.57 -17.08 0.56
CA ALA A 58 -15.70 -18.03 0.54
C ALA A 58 -16.37 -18.09 -0.85
N SER A 59 -16.53 -16.95 -1.52
CA SER A 59 -17.07 -16.86 -2.88
C SER A 59 -16.10 -17.36 -3.96
N ASN A 60 -14.81 -17.51 -3.63
CA ASN A 60 -13.75 -17.99 -4.51
C ASN A 60 -13.28 -19.40 -4.11
N SER A 61 -14.20 -20.28 -3.75
CA SER A 61 -13.93 -21.68 -3.36
C SER A 61 -12.96 -21.82 -2.17
N GLY A 62 -13.00 -20.88 -1.25
CA GLY A 62 -12.12 -20.83 -0.08
C GLY A 62 -10.71 -20.29 -0.34
N MET A 63 -10.40 -19.93 -1.57
CA MET A 63 -9.10 -19.38 -1.94
C MET A 63 -9.08 -17.85 -1.82
N PRO A 64 -8.01 -17.25 -1.26
CA PRO A 64 -7.87 -15.80 -1.23
C PRO A 64 -7.99 -15.19 -2.64
N VAL A 65 -8.77 -14.13 -2.78
CA VAL A 65 -8.79 -13.34 -4.02
C VAL A 65 -7.57 -12.42 -3.99
N PRO A 66 -6.73 -12.41 -5.04
CA PRO A 66 -5.59 -11.51 -5.12
C PRO A 66 -6.01 -10.06 -4.85
N SER A 67 -5.21 -9.33 -4.08
CA SER A 67 -5.63 -8.01 -3.63
C SER A 67 -4.46 -7.03 -3.51
N LEU A 68 -4.78 -5.74 -3.61
CA LEU A 68 -3.88 -4.63 -3.32
C LEU A 68 -4.53 -3.71 -2.27
N ALA A 69 -3.71 -3.06 -1.45
CA ALA A 69 -4.17 -2.12 -0.44
C ALA A 69 -3.61 -0.71 -0.68
N PHE A 70 -4.43 0.31 -0.44
CA PHE A 70 -4.11 1.71 -0.67
C PHE A 70 -4.51 2.57 0.52
N PHE A 71 -3.62 3.43 0.97
CA PHE A 71 -3.86 4.46 1.97
C PHE A 71 -2.82 5.58 1.86
N HIS A 72 -3.01 6.68 2.58
CA HIS A 72 -2.10 7.83 2.48
C HIS A 72 -0.89 7.69 3.41
N ILE A 73 -1.10 7.56 4.72
CA ILE A 73 -0.05 7.51 5.73
C ILE A 73 0.49 6.07 5.81
N PRO A 74 1.83 5.85 5.65
CA PRO A 74 2.41 4.52 5.63
C PRO A 74 2.25 3.77 6.96
N LEU A 75 2.26 2.44 6.91
CA LEU A 75 2.34 1.59 8.11
C LEU A 75 3.76 1.59 8.69
N PRO A 76 3.94 1.26 9.99
CA PRO A 76 5.26 1.12 10.59
C PRO A 76 6.20 0.15 9.86
N GLU A 77 5.65 -0.87 9.20
CA GLU A 77 6.41 -1.85 8.42
C GLU A 77 7.17 -1.23 7.23
N PHE A 78 6.74 -0.07 6.71
CA PHE A 78 7.50 0.66 5.70
C PHE A 78 8.83 1.16 6.25
N ALA A 79 8.86 1.66 7.49
CA ALA A 79 10.10 2.06 8.17
C ALA A 79 10.98 0.85 8.45
N GLU A 80 10.41 -0.22 9.02
CA GLU A 80 11.12 -1.46 9.33
C GLU A 80 11.77 -2.07 8.09
N ALA A 81 11.01 -2.20 7.00
CA ALA A 81 11.53 -2.75 5.74
C ALA A 81 12.66 -1.91 5.16
N ALA A 82 12.55 -0.57 5.22
CA ALA A 82 13.55 0.32 4.67
C ALA A 82 14.82 0.44 5.53
N GLU A 83 14.75 0.13 6.82
CA GLU A 83 15.89 0.13 7.74
C GLU A 83 16.65 -1.20 7.76
N ASN A 84 16.01 -2.28 7.37
CA ASN A 84 16.63 -3.58 7.30
C ASN A 84 17.50 -3.70 6.03
N GLN A 85 18.82 -3.74 6.20
CA GLN A 85 19.79 -3.82 5.10
C GLN A 85 19.66 -5.07 4.21
N SER A 86 19.03 -6.13 4.70
CA SER A 86 18.77 -7.34 3.92
C SER A 86 17.47 -7.28 3.10
N THR A 87 16.65 -6.27 3.29
CA THR A 87 15.40 -6.09 2.53
C THR A 87 15.73 -5.64 1.10
N PHE A 88 15.12 -6.32 0.11
CA PHE A 88 15.16 -5.84 -1.26
C PHE A 88 14.44 -4.49 -1.35
N LEU A 89 15.15 -3.47 -1.81
CA LEU A 89 14.62 -2.12 -1.97
C LEU A 89 15.05 -1.54 -3.31
N VAL A 90 14.10 -1.00 -4.07
CA VAL A 90 14.34 -0.28 -5.33
C VAL A 90 13.62 1.06 -5.30
N GLY A 91 14.28 2.11 -5.77
CA GLY A 91 13.77 3.49 -5.75
C GLY A 91 14.51 4.38 -4.77
N THR A 92 13.92 5.52 -4.46
CA THR A 92 14.54 6.57 -3.65
C THR A 92 13.94 6.64 -2.26
N ARG A 93 14.81 6.65 -1.24
CA ARG A 93 14.49 6.96 0.14
C ARG A 93 15.33 8.16 0.57
N TRP A 94 14.75 9.36 0.54
CA TRP A 94 15.42 10.60 0.91
C TRP A 94 14.92 11.20 2.20
N GLU A 95 13.89 10.64 2.78
CA GLU A 95 13.41 11.04 4.10
C GLU A 95 12.98 9.82 4.93
N ALA A 96 12.87 10.01 6.23
CA ALA A 96 12.37 9.00 7.14
C ALA A 96 10.89 8.69 6.82
N CYS A 97 10.47 7.47 7.09
CA CYS A 97 9.06 7.10 7.00
C CYS A 97 8.29 7.76 8.15
N CYS A 98 7.34 8.64 7.82
CA CYS A 98 6.50 9.33 8.77
C CYS A 98 5.24 8.50 9.08
N CYS A 99 5.42 7.35 9.74
CA CYS A 99 4.36 6.43 10.10
C CYS A 99 3.83 6.68 11.54
N PRO A 100 2.66 6.10 11.89
CA PRO A 100 2.16 6.07 13.27
C PRO A 100 3.14 5.40 14.23
N LYS A 101 3.18 5.89 15.47
CA LYS A 101 3.94 5.25 16.56
C LYS A 101 3.26 3.98 17.10
N ILE A 102 1.97 3.84 16.84
CA ILE A 102 1.19 2.67 17.24
C ILE A 102 0.97 1.79 16.02
N ASN A 103 1.47 0.55 16.11
CA ASN A 103 1.16 -0.50 15.14
C ASN A 103 -0.04 -1.30 15.64
N THR A 104 -1.12 -1.29 14.89
CA THR A 104 -2.37 -1.99 15.24
C THR A 104 -2.53 -3.35 14.58
N GLY A 105 -1.56 -3.76 13.76
CA GLY A 105 -1.49 -5.10 13.19
C GLY A 105 -2.22 -5.28 11.86
N LEU A 106 -2.50 -4.20 11.11
CA LEU A 106 -3.09 -4.34 9.77
C LEU A 106 -2.22 -5.19 8.84
N PHE A 107 -0.89 -4.95 8.83
CA PHE A 107 0.04 -5.75 8.03
C PHE A 107 -0.03 -7.24 8.41
N ALA A 108 0.00 -7.55 9.70
CA ALA A 108 -0.10 -8.94 10.18
C ALA A 108 -1.43 -9.60 9.76
N ALA A 109 -2.54 -8.87 9.78
CA ALA A 109 -3.83 -9.35 9.32
C ALA A 109 -3.80 -9.67 7.80
N MET A 110 -3.22 -8.77 6.98
CA MET A 110 -3.07 -8.97 5.54
C MET A 110 -2.15 -10.15 5.22
N PHE A 111 -1.02 -10.23 5.91
CA PHE A 111 -0.07 -11.33 5.77
C PHE A 111 -0.71 -12.68 6.11
N GLY A 112 -1.44 -12.77 7.23
CA GLY A 112 -2.09 -14.00 7.66
C GLY A 112 -3.22 -14.46 6.73
N ARG A 113 -3.90 -13.53 6.04
CA ARG A 113 -4.94 -13.85 5.06
C ARG A 113 -4.39 -14.20 3.68
N ASN A 114 -3.16 -13.81 3.40
CA ASN A 114 -2.46 -14.12 2.15
C ASN A 114 -3.21 -13.68 0.87
N ASP A 115 -4.00 -12.61 0.95
CA ASP A 115 -4.70 -12.01 -0.18
C ASP A 115 -3.98 -10.77 -0.72
N VAL A 116 -3.49 -9.87 0.17
CA VAL A 116 -2.82 -8.64 -0.20
C VAL A 116 -1.36 -8.91 -0.57
N ARG A 117 -0.99 -8.56 -1.80
CA ARG A 117 0.35 -8.75 -2.37
C ARG A 117 1.15 -7.46 -2.44
N GLY A 118 0.48 -6.32 -2.42
CA GLY A 118 1.09 -5.00 -2.48
C GLY A 118 0.31 -3.98 -1.68
N ILE A 119 1.03 -3.14 -0.96
CA ILE A 119 0.52 -2.05 -0.15
C ILE A 119 1.11 -0.76 -0.69
N PHE A 120 0.24 0.21 -1.00
CA PHE A 120 0.62 1.47 -1.64
C PHE A 120 0.27 2.65 -0.75
N CYS A 121 1.25 3.53 -0.52
CA CYS A 121 1.08 4.74 0.27
C CYS A 121 1.68 5.98 -0.42
N GLY A 122 1.45 7.14 0.17
CA GLY A 122 2.03 8.42 -0.21
C GLY A 122 2.70 9.08 0.99
N HIS A 123 2.29 10.31 1.35
CA HIS A 123 2.65 11.05 2.55
C HIS A 123 4.06 11.65 2.52
N ASP A 124 5.11 10.83 2.41
CA ASP A 124 6.50 11.25 2.41
C ASP A 124 6.93 11.59 0.98
N HIS A 125 6.99 12.88 0.64
CA HIS A 125 7.11 13.36 -0.75
C HIS A 125 8.47 13.10 -1.38
N ASN A 126 9.51 12.82 -0.57
CA ASN A 126 10.85 12.50 -1.04
C ASN A 126 11.14 10.99 -1.02
N ASN A 127 10.10 10.16 -0.87
CA ASN A 127 10.19 8.71 -1.00
C ASN A 127 9.39 8.24 -2.21
N ASP A 128 9.96 7.29 -2.97
CA ASP A 128 9.28 6.62 -4.08
C ASP A 128 9.68 5.13 -4.20
N TYR A 129 10.26 4.58 -3.15
CA TYR A 129 10.77 3.22 -3.16
C TYR A 129 9.68 2.15 -3.13
N THR A 130 10.08 0.95 -3.56
CA THR A 130 9.39 -0.31 -3.27
C THR A 130 10.34 -1.17 -2.46
N ALA A 131 9.86 -1.72 -1.34
CA ALA A 131 10.55 -2.70 -0.53
C ALA A 131 9.73 -4.00 -0.46
N ILE A 132 10.40 -5.15 -0.43
CA ILE A 132 9.72 -6.45 -0.24
C ILE A 132 9.86 -6.86 1.22
N HIS A 133 8.74 -6.89 1.94
CA HIS A 133 8.68 -7.24 3.34
C HIS A 133 7.83 -8.49 3.54
N HIS A 134 8.44 -9.58 3.97
CA HIS A 134 7.77 -10.89 4.12
C HIS A 134 6.98 -11.33 2.87
N GLY A 135 7.48 -11.03 1.67
CA GLY A 135 6.80 -11.37 0.41
C GLY A 135 5.71 -10.40 -0.05
N VAL A 136 5.40 -9.37 0.75
CA VAL A 136 4.48 -8.29 0.37
C VAL A 136 5.26 -7.08 -0.12
N ALA A 137 4.85 -6.49 -1.25
CA ALA A 137 5.47 -5.28 -1.76
C ALA A 137 4.93 -4.04 -1.02
N LEU A 138 5.82 -3.27 -0.40
CA LEU A 138 5.52 -1.99 0.24
C LEU A 138 5.98 -0.87 -0.69
N CYS A 139 5.04 -0.11 -1.26
CA CYS A 139 5.28 0.80 -2.36
C CYS A 139 4.90 2.24 -2.03
N TYR A 140 5.85 3.17 -2.04
CA TYR A 140 5.51 4.59 -2.08
C TYR A 140 5.12 5.02 -3.48
N GLY A 141 4.11 5.90 -3.57
CA GLY A 141 3.81 6.64 -4.79
C GLY A 141 4.84 7.73 -5.06
N ARG A 142 5.09 8.06 -6.33
CA ARG A 142 5.83 9.26 -6.71
C ARG A 142 4.93 10.48 -6.56
N TYR A 143 5.43 11.57 -5.97
CA TYR A 143 4.65 12.80 -5.86
C TYR A 143 4.25 13.33 -7.24
N SER A 144 2.94 13.54 -7.43
CA SER A 144 2.36 13.95 -8.72
C SER A 144 1.93 15.43 -8.77
N GLY A 145 1.74 16.07 -7.61
CA GLY A 145 1.23 17.44 -7.50
C GLY A 145 2.21 18.49 -8.04
N ALA A 146 1.68 19.66 -8.43
CA ALA A 146 2.46 20.80 -8.85
C ALA A 146 2.82 21.74 -7.70
N ASN A 147 1.90 21.88 -6.73
CA ASN A 147 2.02 22.79 -5.59
C ASN A 147 2.03 22.00 -4.29
N THR A 148 3.17 21.90 -3.66
CA THR A 148 3.35 21.24 -2.36
C THR A 148 4.23 22.06 -1.46
N VAL A 149 4.21 21.79 -0.16
CA VAL A 149 5.13 22.42 0.82
C VAL A 149 6.57 22.02 0.56
N TYR A 150 6.82 20.80 0.10
CA TYR A 150 8.14 20.32 -0.31
C TYR A 150 8.02 19.15 -1.29
N ASN A 151 8.97 19.02 -2.19
CA ASN A 151 9.19 17.85 -3.05
C ASN A 151 10.52 18.03 -3.78
N ASN A 152 11.54 17.26 -3.40
CA ASN A 152 12.87 17.30 -4.00
C ASN A 152 13.06 16.25 -5.10
N LEU A 153 12.18 15.24 -5.18
CA LEU A 153 12.20 14.23 -6.23
C LEU A 153 11.58 14.78 -7.52
N LYS A 154 12.42 15.27 -8.43
CA LYS A 154 12.02 15.79 -9.73
C LYS A 154 12.51 14.87 -10.86
N PRO A 155 11.77 14.78 -11.96
CA PRO A 155 10.43 15.32 -12.22
C PRO A 155 9.35 14.62 -11.36
N ASN A 156 8.20 15.29 -11.19
CA ASN A 156 7.02 14.67 -10.60
C ASN A 156 6.55 13.49 -11.46
N GLY A 157 5.72 12.62 -10.89
CA GLY A 157 5.25 11.45 -11.62
C GLY A 157 4.12 10.74 -10.88
N ALA A 158 3.86 9.52 -11.28
CA ALA A 158 2.93 8.64 -10.64
C ALA A 158 3.46 7.20 -10.63
N ARG A 159 3.02 6.41 -9.69
CA ARG A 159 3.22 4.97 -9.72
C ARG A 159 2.15 4.33 -10.59
N VAL A 160 2.56 3.49 -11.50
CA VAL A 160 1.70 2.67 -12.36
C VAL A 160 1.71 1.25 -11.85
N ILE A 161 0.55 0.61 -11.84
CA ILE A 161 0.36 -0.79 -11.47
C ILE A 161 -0.31 -1.49 -12.64
N ILE A 162 0.24 -2.60 -13.07
CA ILE A 162 -0.30 -3.43 -14.15
C ILE A 162 -0.71 -4.76 -13.54
N LEU A 163 -2.00 -5.03 -13.55
CA LEU A 163 -2.59 -6.31 -13.16
C LEU A 163 -2.78 -7.18 -14.40
N LYS A 164 -2.68 -8.48 -14.21
CA LYS A 164 -2.93 -9.47 -15.24
C LYS A 164 -4.03 -10.41 -14.76
N GLU A 165 -5.14 -10.46 -15.50
CA GLU A 165 -6.25 -11.37 -15.20
C GLU A 165 -5.79 -12.81 -15.04
N GLY A 166 -6.28 -13.48 -14.01
CA GLY A 166 -5.93 -14.86 -13.69
C GLY A 166 -4.55 -15.05 -13.08
N SER A 167 -3.84 -13.97 -12.70
CA SER A 167 -2.52 -14.04 -12.08
C SER A 167 -2.50 -13.33 -10.73
N ARG A 168 -1.73 -13.88 -9.79
CA ARG A 168 -1.39 -13.18 -8.55
C ARG A 168 -0.24 -12.17 -8.73
N GLU A 169 0.45 -12.24 -9.84
CA GLU A 169 1.58 -11.34 -10.13
C GLU A 169 1.07 -9.98 -10.59
N PHE A 170 1.82 -8.95 -10.24
CA PHE A 170 1.61 -7.62 -10.81
C PHE A 170 2.96 -6.94 -11.08
N THR A 171 2.95 -6.03 -12.06
CA THR A 171 4.12 -5.19 -12.34
C THR A 171 3.84 -3.77 -11.85
N THR A 172 4.84 -3.14 -11.25
CA THR A 172 4.74 -1.72 -10.90
C THR A 172 5.99 -0.95 -11.32
N TYR A 173 5.81 0.32 -11.67
CA TYR A 173 6.89 1.23 -12.04
C TYR A 173 6.49 2.69 -11.81
N LEU A 174 7.47 3.58 -11.87
CA LEU A 174 7.23 5.02 -11.84
C LEU A 174 7.19 5.57 -13.26
N ARG A 175 6.14 6.32 -13.60
CA ARG A 175 6.04 7.11 -14.82
C ARG A 175 6.20 8.58 -14.46
N LEU A 176 7.29 9.19 -14.89
CA LEU A 176 7.57 10.59 -14.64
C LEU A 176 6.88 11.50 -15.67
N SER A 177 6.66 12.76 -15.30
CA SER A 177 6.00 13.76 -16.15
C SER A 177 6.74 14.07 -17.45
N ASN A 178 8.05 13.79 -17.51
CA ASN A 178 8.85 13.87 -18.73
C ASN A 178 8.81 12.62 -19.61
N GLY A 179 7.96 11.63 -19.26
CA GLY A 179 7.79 10.39 -20.00
C GLY A 179 8.74 9.24 -19.61
N GLN A 180 9.72 9.48 -18.74
CA GLN A 180 10.62 8.41 -18.29
C GLN A 180 9.87 7.37 -17.47
N LYS A 181 10.30 6.11 -17.60
CA LYS A 181 9.87 4.97 -16.81
C LYS A 181 11.04 4.53 -15.93
N LEU A 182 10.82 4.42 -14.62
CA LEU A 182 11.85 4.07 -13.64
C LEU A 182 11.37 2.95 -12.72
N ASN A 183 12.32 2.23 -12.13
CA ASN A 183 12.11 1.30 -11.01
C ASN A 183 11.01 0.26 -11.29
N GLU A 184 11.02 -0.30 -12.49
CA GLU A 184 10.10 -1.39 -12.85
C GLU A 184 10.46 -2.65 -12.08
N ILE A 185 9.46 -3.26 -11.46
CA ILE A 185 9.58 -4.50 -10.70
C ILE A 185 8.35 -5.37 -10.95
N ASN A 186 8.57 -6.66 -11.11
CA ASN A 186 7.53 -7.67 -11.16
C ASN A 186 7.43 -8.35 -9.79
N ILE A 187 6.25 -8.32 -9.18
CA ILE A 187 5.93 -8.91 -7.89
C ILE A 187 5.23 -10.25 -8.16
N GLN A 188 5.82 -11.31 -7.58
CA GLN A 188 5.33 -12.69 -7.72
C GLN A 188 4.42 -13.10 -6.56
#